data_1904fa1e042f19299c55e0b1fd8bcd41
#
_entry.id   1904fa1e042f19299c55e0b1fd8bcd41
#
_cell.length_a   1.000
_cell.length_b   1.000
_cell.length_c   1.000
_cell.angle_alpha   90.00
_cell.angle_beta   90.00
_cell.angle_gamma   90.00
#
_symmetry.space_group_name_H-M   'P 1'
#
loop_
_entity.id
_entity.type
_entity.pdbx_description
1 polymer ?
#
loop_
_entity_poly.entity_id
_entity_poly.type
_entity_poly.pdbx_seq_one_letter_code
_entity_poly.pdbx_strand_id
1 'polypeptide(L)'
;YCSVTGFGQDGPYAHRSGYDFVAQAMAGLMEVTGEADGKPGGGPQRVGVPVADMFTGFAATVSILAALRHRDQTGEGQYCEVSLYETMVSLMNAPMTSWLNAGKLMQRTGNDAVVAVPYGVFQGSDAKFVIGVLNDREFVRLSAALGHPEWAEDERFRRARDRAANRDLLLGMMHDVLCKRPRAEGLAVLEDAKITSGPINTAADVEADPHTKARGLIVEVPHHSGGTVRVPACTGRCC
;
A
#
# COMPACT_ATOMS: atom_id res chain seq x y z
N TYR A 1 3.39 25.23 19.62
CA TYR A 1 4.62 25.01 18.86
C TYR A 1 4.70 23.53 18.47
N CYS A 2 5.08 23.24 17.22
CA CYS A 2 5.26 21.86 16.75
C CYS A 2 6.68 21.70 16.19
N SER A 3 7.42 20.71 16.71
CA SER A 3 8.73 20.30 16.23
C SER A 3 8.59 19.05 15.38
N VAL A 4 9.18 19.09 14.17
CA VAL A 4 9.28 17.92 13.28
C VAL A 4 10.74 17.61 13.05
N THR A 5 11.16 16.40 13.40
CA THR A 5 12.58 15.99 13.41
C THR A 5 12.79 14.61 12.78
N GLY A 6 14.06 14.22 12.63
CA GLY A 6 14.40 12.86 12.19
C GLY A 6 14.14 11.80 13.27
N PHE A 7 14.50 12.09 14.53
CA PHE A 7 14.54 11.09 15.62
C PHE A 7 14.00 11.56 16.96
N GLY A 8 13.38 12.75 17.04
CA GLY A 8 12.96 13.37 18.28
C GLY A 8 13.99 14.35 18.82
N GLN A 9 13.59 15.11 19.88
CA GLN A 9 14.41 16.12 20.51
C GLN A 9 15.26 15.56 21.66
N ASP A 10 14.94 14.35 22.11
CA ASP A 10 15.66 13.62 23.16
C ASP A 10 16.07 12.21 22.70
N GLY A 11 16.62 11.42 23.61
CA GLY A 11 17.08 10.07 23.32
C GLY A 11 18.43 10.00 22.60
N PRO A 12 18.93 8.78 22.35
CA PRO A 12 20.29 8.57 21.86
C PRO A 12 20.55 9.07 20.45
N TYR A 13 19.50 9.32 19.66
CA TYR A 13 19.59 9.76 18.26
C TYR A 13 19.19 11.22 18.01
N ALA A 14 18.85 11.98 19.05
CA ALA A 14 18.40 13.36 18.92
C ALA A 14 19.34 14.27 18.12
N HIS A 15 20.66 14.00 18.20
CA HIS A 15 21.70 14.75 17.51
C HIS A 15 21.94 14.30 16.05
N ARG A 16 21.27 13.24 15.59
CA ARG A 16 21.47 12.68 14.24
C ARG A 16 20.59 13.36 13.22
N SER A 17 21.12 13.55 12.02
CA SER A 17 20.32 13.91 10.85
C SER A 17 19.42 12.74 10.45
N GLY A 18 18.15 13.03 10.17
CA GLY A 18 17.16 12.07 9.68
C GLY A 18 16.60 12.52 8.34
N TYR A 19 16.58 11.60 7.38
CA TYR A 19 15.91 11.75 6.10
C TYR A 19 14.96 10.57 5.88
N ASP A 20 13.98 10.74 5.01
CA ASP A 20 13.00 9.72 4.65
C ASP A 20 13.61 8.32 4.48
N PHE A 21 14.65 8.23 3.64
CA PHE A 21 15.31 6.96 3.33
C PHE A 21 15.93 6.27 4.56
N VAL A 22 16.54 7.06 5.45
CA VAL A 22 17.12 6.56 6.70
C VAL A 22 16.04 6.09 7.67
N ALA A 23 14.94 6.83 7.77
CA ALA A 23 13.80 6.45 8.60
C ALA A 23 13.13 5.16 8.11
N GLN A 24 12.94 4.99 6.80
CA GLN A 24 12.44 3.74 6.21
C GLN A 24 13.33 2.54 6.56
N ALA A 25 14.66 2.71 6.46
CA ALA A 25 15.61 1.64 6.75
C ALA A 25 15.63 1.29 8.23
N MET A 26 15.80 2.28 9.10
CA MET A 26 15.99 2.07 10.54
C MET A 26 14.71 1.62 11.27
N ALA A 27 13.53 2.01 10.81
CA ALA A 27 12.26 1.54 11.36
C ALA A 27 11.83 0.16 10.82
N GLY A 28 12.58 -0.44 9.89
CA GLY A 28 12.32 -1.79 9.38
C GLY A 28 11.39 -1.87 8.18
N LEU A 29 10.89 -0.74 7.63
CA LEU A 29 10.00 -0.75 6.47
C LEU A 29 10.67 -1.39 5.25
N MET A 30 11.95 -1.12 5.02
CA MET A 30 12.70 -1.71 3.91
C MET A 30 12.87 -3.22 4.07
N GLU A 31 12.97 -3.73 5.30
CA GLU A 31 13.13 -5.17 5.56
C GLU A 31 11.91 -5.98 5.14
N VAL A 32 10.71 -5.40 5.20
CA VAL A 32 9.46 -6.07 4.79
C VAL A 32 9.01 -5.70 3.38
N THR A 33 9.75 -4.82 2.69
CA THR A 33 9.45 -4.33 1.33
C THR A 33 10.48 -4.86 0.34
N GLY A 34 10.02 -5.44 -0.76
CA GLY A 34 10.86 -5.97 -1.83
C GLY A 34 10.59 -7.44 -2.12
N GLU A 35 11.29 -7.97 -3.12
CA GLU A 35 11.23 -9.39 -3.48
C GLU A 35 11.87 -10.27 -2.40
N ALA A 36 11.38 -11.51 -2.32
CA ALA A 36 11.92 -12.52 -1.42
C ALA A 36 13.41 -12.80 -1.70
N ASP A 37 14.16 -13.09 -0.62
CA ASP A 37 15.55 -13.48 -0.75
C ASP A 37 15.70 -14.71 -1.65
N GLY A 38 16.75 -14.72 -2.47
CA GLY A 38 17.01 -15.81 -3.42
C GLY A 38 16.25 -15.71 -4.75
N LYS A 39 15.28 -14.76 -4.89
CA LYS A 39 14.67 -14.45 -6.20
C LYS A 39 15.45 -13.34 -6.93
N PRO A 40 15.34 -13.24 -8.27
CA PRO A 40 15.90 -12.11 -9.00
C PRO A 40 15.38 -10.77 -8.47
N GLY A 41 16.28 -9.86 -8.10
CA GLY A 41 15.92 -8.58 -7.47
C GLY A 41 15.58 -8.68 -5.98
N GLY A 42 15.83 -9.83 -5.34
CA GLY A 42 15.59 -10.05 -3.91
C GLY A 42 16.41 -9.12 -3.02
N GLY A 43 15.86 -8.80 -1.86
CA GLY A 43 16.47 -7.96 -0.85
C GLY A 43 15.61 -6.77 -0.42
N PRO A 44 16.02 -6.06 0.66
CA PRO A 44 15.31 -4.89 1.17
C PRO A 44 15.21 -3.77 0.13
N GLN A 45 14.01 -3.22 -0.04
CA GLN A 45 13.75 -2.13 -0.97
C GLN A 45 13.00 -0.99 -0.27
N ARG A 46 13.29 0.25 -0.70
CA ARG A 46 12.52 1.40 -0.23
C ARG A 46 11.18 1.50 -0.96
N VAL A 47 10.21 2.14 -0.34
CA VAL A 47 9.02 2.64 -1.03
C VAL A 47 9.42 3.78 -1.97
N GLY A 48 8.86 3.82 -3.15
CA GLY A 48 9.27 4.75 -4.22
C GLY A 48 8.99 6.23 -3.95
N VAL A 49 8.05 6.54 -3.04
CA VAL A 49 7.72 7.91 -2.61
C VAL A 49 8.30 8.18 -1.21
N PRO A 50 8.49 9.44 -0.80
CA PRO A 50 9.03 9.81 0.53
C PRO A 50 7.96 9.60 1.61
N VAL A 51 7.67 8.33 1.89
CA VAL A 51 6.56 7.90 2.76
C VAL A 51 6.77 8.34 4.21
N ALA A 52 8.00 8.36 4.71
CA ALA A 52 8.31 8.81 6.06
C ALA A 52 8.02 10.32 6.22
N ASP A 53 8.46 11.13 5.28
CA ASP A 53 8.21 12.57 5.28
C ASP A 53 6.70 12.86 5.22
N MET A 54 6.00 12.22 4.28
CA MET A 54 4.56 12.45 4.07
C MET A 54 3.73 12.06 5.29
N PHE A 55 3.95 10.88 5.85
CA PHE A 55 3.20 10.43 7.03
C PHE A 55 3.55 11.24 8.29
N THR A 56 4.79 11.69 8.43
CA THR A 56 5.18 12.59 9.52
C THR A 56 4.48 13.94 9.40
N GLY A 57 4.33 14.46 8.18
CA GLY A 57 3.53 15.66 7.91
C GLY A 57 2.06 15.49 8.30
N PHE A 58 1.44 14.33 8.02
CA PHE A 58 0.08 14.03 8.49
C PHE A 58 0.02 13.90 10.02
N ALA A 59 0.98 13.21 10.65
CA ALA A 59 1.03 13.08 12.11
C ALA A 59 1.18 14.46 12.79
N ALA A 60 2.04 15.34 12.25
CA ALA A 60 2.19 16.70 12.72
C ALA A 60 0.88 17.48 12.57
N THR A 61 0.19 17.37 11.44
CA THR A 61 -1.10 18.03 11.22
C THR A 61 -2.14 17.59 12.25
N VAL A 62 -2.27 16.30 12.51
CA VAL A 62 -3.20 15.76 13.53
C VAL A 62 -2.85 16.27 14.91
N SER A 63 -1.56 16.25 15.28
CA SER A 63 -1.09 16.75 16.59
C SER A 63 -1.36 18.26 16.77
N ILE A 64 -1.12 19.05 15.73
CA ILE A 64 -1.40 20.51 15.74
C ILE A 64 -2.90 20.75 15.90
N LEU A 65 -3.76 20.06 15.15
CA LEU A 65 -5.21 20.21 15.26
C LEU A 65 -5.72 19.81 16.64
N ALA A 66 -5.19 18.75 17.24
CA ALA A 66 -5.52 18.33 18.59
C ALA A 66 -5.09 19.39 19.63
N ALA A 67 -3.89 19.93 19.51
CA ALA A 67 -3.37 20.98 20.38
C ALA A 67 -4.17 22.29 20.26
N LEU A 68 -4.57 22.67 19.04
CA LEU A 68 -5.44 23.82 18.80
C LEU A 68 -6.81 23.63 19.46
N ARG A 69 -7.40 22.44 19.31
CA ARG A 69 -8.68 22.10 19.95
C ARG A 69 -8.59 22.17 21.48
N HIS A 70 -7.49 21.68 22.06
CA HIS A 70 -7.25 21.81 23.51
C HIS A 70 -7.15 23.28 23.92
N ARG A 71 -6.34 24.07 23.21
CA ARG A 71 -6.19 25.51 23.47
C ARG A 71 -7.52 26.25 23.40
N ASP A 72 -8.37 25.96 22.42
CA ASP A 72 -9.67 26.62 22.27
C ASP A 72 -10.65 26.30 23.43
N GLN A 73 -10.45 25.15 24.10
CA GLN A 73 -11.26 24.74 25.25
C GLN A 73 -10.71 25.24 26.60
N THR A 74 -9.36 25.29 26.73
CA THR A 74 -8.71 25.54 28.03
C THR A 74 -8.00 26.90 28.12
N GLY A 75 -7.69 27.49 26.97
CA GLY A 75 -6.82 28.68 26.88
C GLY A 75 -5.32 28.30 26.90
N GLU A 76 -4.96 27.03 27.07
CA GLU A 76 -3.59 26.60 27.25
C GLU A 76 -3.01 26.01 25.94
N GLY A 77 -1.88 26.54 25.49
CA GLY A 77 -1.13 26.00 24.35
C GLY A 77 -0.33 24.76 24.74
N GLN A 78 0.07 23.98 23.71
CA GLN A 78 0.87 22.78 23.90
C GLN A 78 2.11 22.78 22.98
N TYR A 79 3.17 22.12 23.42
CA TYR A 79 4.27 21.70 22.61
C TYR A 79 3.97 20.32 22.01
N CYS A 80 4.05 20.21 20.71
CA CYS A 80 3.91 18.94 19.97
C CYS A 80 5.25 18.56 19.38
N GLU A 81 5.56 17.29 19.43
CA GLU A 81 6.74 16.72 18.78
C GLU A 81 6.34 15.52 17.95
N VAL A 82 6.89 15.42 16.74
CA VAL A 82 6.77 14.26 15.85
C VAL A 82 8.11 14.02 15.18
N SER A 83 8.46 12.74 15.00
CA SER A 83 9.67 12.39 14.28
C SER A 83 9.41 11.39 13.16
N LEU A 84 10.29 11.41 12.15
CA LEU A 84 10.21 10.47 11.03
C LEU A 84 10.34 9.02 11.52
N TYR A 85 11.28 8.77 12.42
CA TYR A 85 11.52 7.44 12.95
C TYR A 85 10.33 6.89 13.72
N GLU A 86 9.74 7.64 14.65
CA GLU A 86 8.59 7.22 15.45
C GLU A 86 7.36 6.99 14.57
N THR A 87 7.15 7.87 13.59
CA THR A 87 6.06 7.72 12.61
C THR A 87 6.22 6.42 11.82
N MET A 88 7.43 6.10 11.37
CA MET A 88 7.69 4.84 10.65
C MET A 88 7.53 3.63 11.55
N VAL A 89 7.99 3.66 12.80
CA VAL A 89 7.77 2.58 13.77
C VAL A 89 6.27 2.36 13.99
N SER A 90 5.48 3.43 14.06
CA SER A 90 4.02 3.34 14.18
C SER A 90 3.37 2.71 12.94
N LEU A 91 3.85 3.04 11.73
CA LEU A 91 3.37 2.42 10.49
C LEU A 91 3.72 0.92 10.39
N MET A 92 4.79 0.50 11.04
CA MET A 92 5.19 -0.90 11.14
C MET A 92 4.32 -1.73 12.11
N ASN A 93 3.10 -1.29 12.41
CA ASN A 93 2.21 -1.91 13.41
C ASN A 93 2.09 -3.43 13.22
N ALA A 94 1.72 -3.93 12.03
CA ALA A 94 1.52 -5.36 11.82
C ALA A 94 2.81 -6.19 11.95
N PRO A 95 3.95 -5.83 11.31
CA PRO A 95 5.23 -6.49 11.52
C PRO A 95 5.70 -6.45 12.99
N MET A 96 5.59 -5.28 13.63
CA MET A 96 5.99 -5.11 15.04
C MET A 96 5.11 -5.93 15.99
N THR A 97 3.79 -5.93 15.78
CA THR A 97 2.86 -6.74 16.59
C THR A 97 3.16 -8.23 16.45
N SER A 98 3.47 -8.70 15.23
CA SER A 98 3.88 -10.09 14.98
C SER A 98 5.14 -10.47 15.76
N TRP A 99 6.16 -9.60 15.71
CA TRP A 99 7.41 -9.83 16.43
C TRP A 99 7.24 -9.77 17.95
N LEU A 100 6.61 -8.71 18.44
CA LEU A 100 6.48 -8.47 19.89
C LEU A 100 5.64 -9.54 20.62
N ASN A 101 4.63 -10.12 19.94
CA ASN A 101 3.72 -11.07 20.57
C ASN A 101 3.94 -12.52 20.19
N ALA A 102 4.52 -12.80 19.02
CA ALA A 102 4.71 -14.16 18.52
C ALA A 102 6.17 -14.51 18.18
N GLY A 103 7.10 -13.56 18.30
CA GLY A 103 8.51 -13.74 17.92
C GLY A 103 8.69 -14.04 16.43
N LYS A 104 7.71 -13.66 15.58
CA LYS A 104 7.73 -13.95 14.14
C LYS A 104 8.11 -12.72 13.34
N LEU A 105 9.23 -12.80 12.65
CA LEU A 105 9.62 -11.81 11.64
C LEU A 105 8.79 -11.99 10.37
N MET A 106 8.20 -10.90 9.89
CA MET A 106 7.56 -10.89 8.58
C MET A 106 8.62 -10.93 7.47
N GLN A 107 8.38 -11.77 6.48
CA GLN A 107 9.29 -11.93 5.35
C GLN A 107 8.84 -11.05 4.17
N ARG A 108 9.79 -10.67 3.32
CA ARG A 108 9.49 -10.06 2.03
C ARG A 108 8.83 -11.07 1.10
N THR A 109 7.79 -10.64 0.43
CA THR A 109 7.00 -11.48 -0.50
C THR A 109 6.80 -10.83 -1.86
N GLY A 110 7.50 -9.74 -2.12
CA GLY A 110 7.28 -8.96 -3.34
C GLY A 110 5.86 -8.40 -3.39
N ASN A 111 5.19 -8.71 -4.47
CA ASN A 111 3.80 -8.28 -4.71
C ASN A 111 2.75 -9.29 -4.25
N ASP A 112 3.14 -10.30 -3.50
CA ASP A 112 2.24 -11.37 -3.07
C ASP A 112 1.85 -11.20 -1.59
N ALA A 113 0.59 -11.41 -1.25
CA ALA A 113 0.16 -11.47 0.15
C ALA A 113 0.46 -12.85 0.75
N VAL A 114 0.90 -12.88 2.02
CA VAL A 114 1.24 -14.13 2.71
C VAL A 114 0.01 -14.95 3.06
N VAL A 115 -1.06 -14.27 3.49
CA VAL A 115 -2.23 -14.93 4.12
C VAL A 115 -3.45 -15.03 3.21
N ALA A 116 -3.46 -14.37 2.07
CA ALA A 116 -4.57 -14.38 1.12
C ALA A 116 -4.10 -14.91 -0.24
N VAL A 117 -4.80 -15.90 -0.77
CA VAL A 117 -4.49 -16.50 -2.09
C VAL A 117 -5.80 -16.76 -2.84
N PRO A 118 -5.92 -16.24 -4.08
CA PRO A 118 -4.99 -15.35 -4.77
C PRO A 118 -5.08 -13.89 -4.30
N TYR A 119 -3.94 -13.28 -4.01
CA TYR A 119 -3.82 -11.84 -3.74
C TYR A 119 -2.43 -11.39 -4.18
N GLY A 120 -2.34 -10.64 -5.27
CA GLY A 120 -1.03 -10.25 -5.82
C GLY A 120 -1.13 -9.67 -7.23
N VAL A 121 0.03 -9.70 -7.91
CA VAL A 121 0.19 -9.20 -9.28
C VAL A 121 0.15 -10.36 -10.26
N PHE A 122 -0.68 -10.22 -11.28
CA PHE A 122 -0.88 -11.20 -12.35
C PHE A 122 -0.48 -10.62 -13.70
N GLN A 123 -0.11 -11.50 -14.64
CA GLN A 123 0.30 -11.13 -15.98
C GLN A 123 -0.83 -11.41 -16.98
N GLY A 124 -1.32 -10.37 -17.66
CA GLY A 124 -2.08 -10.51 -18.91
C GLY A 124 -1.16 -10.69 -20.12
N SER A 125 -1.70 -10.90 -21.29
CA SER A 125 -0.89 -11.06 -22.50
C SER A 125 -0.05 -9.82 -22.87
N ASP A 126 -0.51 -8.64 -22.45
CA ASP A 126 0.07 -7.33 -22.78
C ASP A 126 0.64 -6.59 -21.56
N ALA A 127 0.01 -6.71 -20.38
CA ALA A 127 0.40 -5.93 -19.22
C ALA A 127 0.00 -6.61 -17.89
N LYS A 128 0.62 -6.16 -16.80
CA LYS A 128 0.33 -6.62 -15.44
C LYS A 128 -0.88 -5.90 -14.83
N PHE A 129 -1.56 -6.59 -13.91
CA PHE A 129 -2.67 -6.07 -13.12
C PHE A 129 -2.74 -6.79 -11.76
N VAL A 130 -3.54 -6.28 -10.83
CA VAL A 130 -3.69 -6.84 -9.50
C VAL A 130 -5.03 -7.55 -9.35
N ILE A 131 -5.05 -8.64 -8.57
CA ILE A 131 -6.26 -9.34 -8.12
C ILE A 131 -6.16 -9.53 -6.61
N GLY A 132 -7.27 -9.29 -5.90
CA GLY A 132 -7.38 -9.52 -4.47
C GLY A 132 -8.62 -10.35 -4.13
N VAL A 133 -8.42 -11.54 -3.57
CA VAL A 133 -9.48 -12.42 -3.07
C VAL A 133 -9.22 -12.69 -1.59
N LEU A 134 -10.15 -12.28 -0.74
CA LEU A 134 -9.99 -12.35 0.71
C LEU A 134 -10.82 -13.46 1.38
N ASN A 135 -11.80 -14.01 0.68
CA ASN A 135 -12.69 -15.04 1.24
C ASN A 135 -13.10 -16.09 0.20
N ASP A 136 -13.70 -17.19 0.70
CA ASP A 136 -14.06 -18.34 -0.12
C ASP A 136 -15.19 -18.03 -1.12
N ARG A 137 -16.12 -17.11 -0.79
CA ARG A 137 -17.19 -16.70 -1.72
C ARG A 137 -16.67 -15.94 -2.92
N GLU A 138 -15.65 -15.11 -2.70
CA GLU A 138 -14.95 -14.42 -3.79
C GLU A 138 -14.20 -15.40 -4.67
N PHE A 139 -13.56 -16.42 -4.08
CA PHE A 139 -12.87 -17.45 -4.83
C PHE A 139 -13.81 -18.25 -5.74
N VAL A 140 -15.02 -18.60 -5.28
CA VAL A 140 -16.04 -19.24 -6.11
C VAL A 140 -16.39 -18.37 -7.33
N ARG A 141 -16.60 -17.07 -7.13
CA ARG A 141 -16.89 -16.16 -8.25
C ARG A 141 -15.69 -16.00 -9.20
N LEU A 142 -14.48 -15.89 -8.66
CA LEU A 142 -13.26 -15.83 -9.43
C LEU A 142 -13.10 -17.07 -10.32
N SER A 143 -13.23 -18.26 -9.74
CA SER A 143 -13.10 -19.53 -10.46
C SER A 143 -14.08 -19.61 -11.63
N ALA A 144 -15.35 -19.27 -11.39
CA ALA A 144 -16.37 -19.23 -12.45
C ALA A 144 -16.04 -18.18 -13.52
N ALA A 145 -15.61 -16.99 -13.14
CA ALA A 145 -15.24 -15.90 -14.06
C ALA A 145 -14.03 -16.26 -14.95
N LEU A 146 -13.10 -17.05 -14.44
CA LEU A 146 -11.96 -17.55 -15.20
C LEU A 146 -12.31 -18.75 -16.09
N GLY A 147 -13.54 -19.28 -16.00
CA GLY A 147 -14.00 -20.42 -16.79
C GLY A 147 -13.65 -21.78 -16.16
N HIS A 148 -13.29 -21.78 -14.88
CA HIS A 148 -12.87 -22.95 -14.12
C HIS A 148 -13.65 -23.12 -12.81
N PRO A 149 -14.99 -23.26 -12.85
CA PRO A 149 -15.80 -23.40 -11.63
C PRO A 149 -15.38 -24.59 -10.78
N GLU A 150 -14.80 -25.62 -11.36
CA GLU A 150 -14.30 -26.82 -10.69
C GLU A 150 -13.19 -26.51 -9.67
N TRP A 151 -12.46 -25.40 -9.79
CA TRP A 151 -11.45 -25.02 -8.79
C TRP A 151 -12.07 -24.74 -7.42
N ALA A 152 -13.30 -24.26 -7.39
CA ALA A 152 -13.99 -23.97 -6.13
C ALA A 152 -14.44 -25.23 -5.40
N GLU A 153 -14.59 -26.35 -6.13
CA GLU A 153 -14.96 -27.67 -5.57
C GLU A 153 -13.73 -28.51 -5.19
N ASP A 154 -12.55 -28.17 -5.70
CA ASP A 154 -11.31 -28.85 -5.42
C ASP A 154 -10.90 -28.66 -3.95
N GLU A 155 -10.69 -29.78 -3.22
CA GLU A 155 -10.30 -29.75 -1.80
C GLU A 155 -9.00 -28.96 -1.56
N ARG A 156 -8.11 -28.88 -2.56
CA ARG A 156 -6.86 -28.13 -2.48
C ARG A 156 -7.08 -26.62 -2.47
N PHE A 157 -8.25 -26.11 -2.93
CA PHE A 157 -8.50 -24.68 -3.12
C PHE A 157 -9.78 -24.19 -2.46
N ARG A 158 -10.64 -25.06 -2.01
CA ARG A 158 -11.98 -24.72 -1.50
C ARG A 158 -11.96 -23.74 -0.31
N ARG A 159 -10.96 -23.83 0.57
CA ARG A 159 -10.82 -22.92 1.72
C ARG A 159 -9.56 -22.08 1.61
N ALA A 160 -9.59 -20.89 2.19
CA ALA A 160 -8.47 -19.96 2.17
C ALA A 160 -7.15 -20.59 2.66
N ARG A 161 -7.18 -21.39 3.74
CA ARG A 161 -6.02 -22.11 4.26
C ARG A 161 -5.46 -23.14 3.27
N ASP A 162 -6.35 -23.81 2.54
CA ASP A 162 -5.97 -24.86 1.60
C ASP A 162 -5.34 -24.23 0.34
N ARG A 163 -5.88 -23.09 -0.11
CA ARG A 163 -5.25 -22.25 -1.17
C ARG A 163 -3.88 -21.77 -0.76
N ALA A 164 -3.71 -21.33 0.49
CA ALA A 164 -2.39 -20.89 0.97
C ALA A 164 -1.37 -22.05 0.98
N ALA A 165 -1.80 -23.25 1.34
CA ALA A 165 -0.95 -24.45 1.32
C ALA A 165 -0.60 -24.91 -0.11
N ASN A 166 -1.48 -24.67 -1.09
CA ASN A 166 -1.31 -25.05 -2.50
C ASN A 166 -1.10 -23.82 -3.40
N ARG A 167 -0.50 -22.77 -2.86
CA ARG A 167 -0.32 -21.46 -3.48
C ARG A 167 0.26 -21.54 -4.89
N ASP A 168 1.44 -22.13 -5.02
CA ASP A 168 2.19 -22.14 -6.28
C ASP A 168 1.44 -22.87 -7.39
N LEU A 169 0.74 -23.94 -7.03
CA LEU A 169 -0.12 -24.67 -7.95
C LEU A 169 -1.27 -23.81 -8.46
N LEU A 170 -2.02 -23.17 -7.54
CA LEU A 170 -3.14 -22.33 -7.91
C LEU A 170 -2.71 -21.13 -8.75
N LEU A 171 -1.65 -20.43 -8.33
CA LEU A 171 -1.14 -19.26 -9.05
C LEU A 171 -0.62 -19.64 -10.44
N GLY A 172 0.00 -20.82 -10.60
CA GLY A 172 0.40 -21.36 -11.91
C GLY A 172 -0.80 -21.60 -12.82
N MET A 173 -1.84 -22.26 -12.32
CA MET A 173 -3.09 -22.50 -13.08
C MET A 173 -3.76 -21.19 -13.48
N MET A 174 -3.82 -20.21 -12.58
CA MET A 174 -4.36 -18.87 -12.89
C MET A 174 -3.52 -18.13 -13.92
N HIS A 175 -2.20 -18.22 -13.84
CA HIS A 175 -1.30 -17.64 -14.83
C HIS A 175 -1.60 -18.17 -16.24
N ASP A 176 -1.74 -19.48 -16.40
CA ASP A 176 -2.01 -20.14 -17.69
C ASP A 176 -3.32 -19.67 -18.34
N VAL A 177 -4.27 -19.22 -17.57
CA VAL A 177 -5.54 -18.65 -18.04
C VAL A 177 -5.39 -17.16 -18.35
N LEU A 178 -4.84 -16.39 -17.40
CA LEU A 178 -4.80 -14.93 -17.46
C LEU A 178 -3.82 -14.42 -18.52
N CYS A 179 -2.66 -15.07 -18.72
CA CYS A 179 -1.67 -14.65 -19.69
C CYS A 179 -2.12 -14.75 -21.16
N LYS A 180 -3.23 -15.43 -21.43
CA LYS A 180 -3.79 -15.59 -22.78
C LYS A 180 -4.70 -14.42 -23.19
N ARG A 181 -5.10 -13.56 -22.25
CA ARG A 181 -6.04 -12.45 -22.48
C ARG A 181 -5.36 -11.11 -22.27
N PRO A 182 -5.67 -10.08 -23.08
CA PRO A 182 -5.26 -8.71 -22.77
C PRO A 182 -5.77 -8.28 -21.40
N ARG A 183 -4.96 -7.46 -20.70
CA ARG A 183 -5.29 -6.93 -19.37
C ARG A 183 -6.71 -6.36 -19.30
N ALA A 184 -7.10 -5.59 -20.32
CA ALA A 184 -8.41 -4.94 -20.34
C ALA A 184 -9.58 -5.94 -20.32
N GLU A 185 -9.47 -7.03 -21.11
CA GLU A 185 -10.47 -8.11 -21.11
C GLU A 185 -10.49 -8.86 -19.79
N GLY A 186 -9.31 -9.17 -19.23
CA GLY A 186 -9.20 -9.81 -17.92
C GLY A 186 -9.87 -8.99 -16.82
N LEU A 187 -9.62 -7.68 -16.80
CA LEU A 187 -10.21 -6.78 -15.81
C LEU A 187 -11.73 -6.66 -15.97
N ALA A 188 -12.26 -6.59 -17.20
CA ALA A 188 -13.70 -6.53 -17.44
C ALA A 188 -14.43 -7.78 -16.91
N VAL A 189 -13.88 -8.98 -17.14
CA VAL A 189 -14.43 -10.24 -16.62
C VAL A 189 -14.41 -10.26 -15.08
N LEU A 190 -13.36 -9.74 -14.46
CA LEU A 190 -13.24 -9.69 -12.99
C LEU A 190 -14.20 -8.65 -12.38
N GLU A 191 -14.39 -7.51 -13.03
CA GLU A 191 -15.31 -6.47 -12.61
C GLU A 191 -16.78 -6.97 -12.66
N ASP A 192 -17.19 -7.63 -13.72
CA ASP A 192 -18.53 -8.25 -13.86
C ASP A 192 -18.77 -9.28 -12.75
N ALA A 193 -17.74 -10.05 -12.38
CA ALA A 193 -17.79 -11.01 -11.29
C ALA A 193 -17.66 -10.37 -9.88
N LYS A 194 -17.52 -9.04 -9.80
CA LYS A 194 -17.30 -8.28 -8.55
C LYS A 194 -16.08 -8.79 -7.77
N ILE A 195 -14.99 -9.03 -8.48
CA ILE A 195 -13.69 -9.38 -7.92
C ILE A 195 -12.85 -8.11 -7.84
N THR A 196 -12.27 -7.87 -6.66
CA THR A 196 -11.35 -6.75 -6.47
C THR A 196 -10.14 -6.92 -7.37
N SER A 197 -10.00 -6.02 -8.33
CA SER A 197 -8.92 -6.03 -9.31
C SER A 197 -8.67 -4.63 -9.85
N GLY A 198 -7.52 -4.42 -10.47
CA GLY A 198 -7.21 -3.12 -11.08
C GLY A 198 -5.90 -3.14 -11.85
N PRO A 199 -5.71 -2.22 -12.80
CA PRO A 199 -4.47 -2.07 -13.54
C PRO A 199 -3.36 -1.51 -12.64
N ILE A 200 -2.11 -1.81 -12.98
CA ILE A 200 -0.96 -1.08 -12.44
C ILE A 200 -0.74 0.13 -13.33
N ASN A 201 -1.12 1.30 -12.84
CA ASN A 201 -1.13 2.54 -13.59
C ASN A 201 0.19 3.31 -13.48
N THR A 202 0.57 3.96 -14.58
CA THR A 202 1.56 5.04 -14.59
C THR A 202 0.90 6.37 -14.18
N ALA A 203 1.70 7.40 -13.94
CA ALA A 203 1.16 8.75 -13.68
C ALA A 203 0.30 9.27 -14.83
N ALA A 204 0.64 8.93 -16.08
CA ALA A 204 -0.16 9.30 -17.25
C ALA A 204 -1.52 8.57 -17.27
N ASP A 205 -1.55 7.29 -16.88
CA ASP A 205 -2.79 6.54 -16.77
C ASP A 205 -3.69 7.11 -15.67
N VAL A 206 -3.11 7.47 -14.52
CA VAL A 206 -3.85 8.12 -13.41
C VAL A 206 -4.41 9.47 -13.84
N GLU A 207 -3.68 10.28 -14.60
CA GLU A 207 -4.17 11.54 -15.14
C GLU A 207 -5.33 11.32 -16.12
N ALA A 208 -5.24 10.30 -16.98
CA ALA A 208 -6.25 9.97 -17.98
C ALA A 208 -7.52 9.36 -17.38
N ASP A 209 -7.43 8.79 -16.18
CA ASP A 209 -8.46 8.01 -15.52
C ASP A 209 -9.78 8.79 -15.33
N PRO A 210 -10.94 8.22 -15.71
CA PRO A 210 -12.24 8.88 -15.55
C PRO A 210 -12.56 9.25 -14.10
N HIS A 211 -12.17 8.44 -13.11
CA HIS A 211 -12.42 8.71 -11.70
C HIS A 211 -11.56 9.88 -11.21
N THR A 212 -10.28 9.93 -11.61
CA THR A 212 -9.38 11.07 -11.34
C THR A 212 -9.98 12.37 -11.83
N LYS A 213 -10.51 12.39 -13.07
CA LYS A 213 -11.18 13.56 -13.67
C LYS A 213 -12.47 13.91 -12.94
N ALA A 214 -13.36 12.94 -12.73
CA ALA A 214 -14.64 13.13 -12.06
C ALA A 214 -14.47 13.65 -10.61
N ARG A 215 -13.39 13.22 -9.93
CA ARG A 215 -13.08 13.66 -8.57
C ARG A 215 -12.26 14.95 -8.52
N GLY A 216 -11.81 15.50 -9.65
CA GLY A 216 -10.98 16.69 -9.69
C GLY A 216 -9.69 16.52 -8.87
N LEU A 217 -9.02 15.38 -9.03
CA LEU A 217 -7.81 15.05 -8.22
C LEU A 217 -6.55 15.73 -8.76
N ILE A 218 -6.63 16.42 -9.88
CA ILE A 218 -5.56 17.25 -10.42
C ILE A 218 -6.11 18.67 -10.56
N VAL A 219 -5.40 19.64 -9.99
CA VAL A 219 -5.79 21.04 -9.99
C VAL A 219 -4.69 21.91 -10.58
N GLU A 220 -5.08 23.06 -11.12
CA GLU A 220 -4.17 24.11 -11.55
C GLU A 220 -4.05 25.16 -10.45
N VAL A 221 -2.83 25.50 -10.10
CA VAL A 221 -2.53 26.56 -9.11
C VAL A 221 -1.63 27.61 -9.74
N PRO A 222 -1.81 28.90 -9.38
CA PRO A 222 -0.91 29.97 -9.85
C PRO A 222 0.52 29.72 -9.39
N HIS A 223 1.47 29.95 -10.28
CA HIS A 223 2.89 29.88 -9.94
C HIS A 223 3.47 31.30 -9.75
N HIS A 224 4.38 31.45 -8.78
CA HIS A 224 4.94 32.78 -8.43
C HIS A 224 5.74 33.43 -9.57
N SER A 225 6.29 32.65 -10.50
CA SER A 225 6.99 33.15 -11.69
C SER A 225 6.06 33.50 -12.87
N GLY A 226 4.74 33.44 -12.66
CA GLY A 226 3.71 33.60 -13.71
C GLY A 226 3.26 32.27 -14.29
N GLY A 227 2.02 32.24 -14.80
CA GLY A 227 1.39 31.04 -15.33
C GLY A 227 0.79 30.15 -14.24
N THR A 228 0.49 28.90 -14.59
CA THR A 228 -0.08 27.88 -13.70
C THR A 228 0.76 26.62 -13.71
N VAL A 229 0.73 25.86 -12.60
CA VAL A 229 1.26 24.50 -12.52
C VAL A 229 0.15 23.55 -12.15
N ARG A 230 0.22 22.33 -12.66
CA ARG A 230 -0.74 21.26 -12.36
C ARG A 230 -0.19 20.39 -11.24
N VAL A 231 -0.98 20.20 -10.20
CA VAL A 231 -0.57 19.43 -9.02
C VAL A 231 -1.70 18.50 -8.58
N PRO A 232 -1.38 17.39 -7.86
CA PRO A 232 -2.41 16.60 -7.18
C PRO A 232 -3.15 17.46 -6.15
N ALA A 233 -4.47 17.35 -6.10
CA ALA A 233 -5.31 18.03 -5.14
C ALA A 233 -5.08 17.48 -3.72
N CYS A 234 -5.37 18.30 -2.70
CA CYS A 234 -5.43 17.85 -1.33
C CYS A 234 -6.53 16.78 -1.14
N THR A 235 -6.26 15.75 -0.35
CA THR A 235 -7.16 14.61 -0.16
C THR A 235 -8.37 14.91 0.73
N GLY A 236 -8.35 15.98 1.53
CA GLY A 236 -9.46 16.37 2.40
C GLY A 236 -10.48 17.22 1.66
N ARG A 237 -11.75 16.79 1.64
CA ARG A 237 -12.88 17.62 1.19
C ARG A 237 -13.76 17.90 2.40
N CYS A 238 -13.78 19.15 2.84
CA CYS A 238 -14.79 19.64 3.76
C CYS A 238 -15.94 20.21 2.93
N CYS A 239 -17.15 19.69 3.11
CA CYS A 239 -18.39 20.16 2.49
C CYS A 239 -19.05 21.18 3.43
#